data_5b1370a472167452d1d008f96c0f1ba8
#
_entry.id   5b1370a472167452d1d008f96c0f1ba8
#
_cell.length_a   1.000
_cell.length_b   1.000
_cell.length_c   1.000
_cell.angle_alpha   90.00
_cell.angle_beta   90.00
_cell.angle_gamma   90.00
#
_symmetry.space_group_name_H-M   'P 1'
#
loop_
_entity.id
_entity.type
_entity.pdbx_description
1 polymer ?
#
loop_
_entity_poly.entity_id
_entity_poly.type
_entity_poly.pdbx_seq_one_letter_code
_entity_poly.pdbx_strand_id
1 'polypeptide(L)'
;MNLYSKLFVFVLGLLIFLLTPLVSEAESYTVTEEEAIDKINQTIEAKPYLNALNGGQVNLVHSLYGENENVIAYYYEIQTGSTDGYFIVAADKRLDPLPQYGVDGTLEFEFSNMQEGDKAYYLGVNSFVFAKSAEAAEQKFEELKSEFVPPLETESQVSAFSTSKADIAEAEKEYNEAINQEFKTVELSSEVSPGWSEDNSGGFSTMGAGDTRYKVLKVDRIWQRRGGMKGQNSNCGPATGAMIIDYYHDHLGYNVRDNAYYGSWAALSNHLRIDMGTLAGGTTLRGYAAGMYNHVLHTSSGSAWSSKYVPDAVGTTAQTQYIGAINSADPAGFKFDLFVSSGTEFKYHFVAGIGYDRDGSFTGDLHVGYKNPDGGENNNGTHWFDWTANDDDMGFAYLK
;
A
#
# COMPACT_ATOMS: atom_id res chain seq x y z
N MET A 1 -71.36 10.91 -15.84
CA MET A 1 -70.19 10.62 -15.01
C MET A 1 -69.84 11.92 -14.29
N ASN A 2 -70.05 11.96 -12.96
CA ASN A 2 -69.99 13.19 -12.17
C ASN A 2 -68.53 13.67 -12.01
N LEU A 3 -68.34 15.00 -12.01
CA LEU A 3 -67.05 15.66 -11.84
C LEU A 3 -66.24 15.14 -10.65
N TYR A 4 -66.92 14.77 -9.57
CA TYR A 4 -66.34 14.18 -8.34
C TYR A 4 -65.68 12.79 -8.56
N SER A 5 -66.18 11.98 -9.49
CA SER A 5 -65.63 10.69 -9.83
C SER A 5 -64.27 10.80 -10.56
N LYS A 6 -64.10 11.86 -11.40
CA LYS A 6 -62.85 12.12 -12.09
C LYS A 6 -61.76 12.70 -11.15
N LEU A 7 -62.19 13.51 -10.19
CA LEU A 7 -61.29 14.11 -9.19
C LEU A 7 -60.72 13.01 -8.23
N PHE A 8 -61.61 12.06 -7.83
CA PHE A 8 -61.17 10.97 -6.93
C PHE A 8 -60.18 10.01 -7.57
N VAL A 9 -60.36 9.70 -8.86
CA VAL A 9 -59.41 8.84 -9.60
C VAL A 9 -58.05 9.57 -9.80
N PHE A 10 -58.06 10.89 -9.99
CA PHE A 10 -56.84 11.67 -10.14
C PHE A 10 -56.07 11.79 -8.82
N VAL A 11 -56.74 11.99 -7.68
CA VAL A 11 -56.12 12.06 -6.35
C VAL A 11 -55.60 10.69 -5.93
N LEU A 12 -56.33 9.60 -6.24
CA LEU A 12 -55.86 8.25 -5.93
C LEU A 12 -54.64 7.85 -6.79
N GLY A 13 -54.60 8.25 -8.06
CA GLY A 13 -53.47 8.07 -8.95
C GLY A 13 -52.22 8.84 -8.48
N LEU A 14 -52.41 10.07 -7.96
CA LEU A 14 -51.32 10.90 -7.42
C LEU A 14 -50.77 10.35 -6.11
N LEU A 15 -51.67 9.79 -5.25
CA LEU A 15 -51.26 9.16 -3.99
C LEU A 15 -50.48 7.85 -4.22
N ILE A 16 -50.78 7.07 -5.25
CA ILE A 16 -50.06 5.85 -5.62
C ILE A 16 -48.66 6.18 -6.14
N PHE A 17 -48.50 7.33 -6.84
CA PHE A 17 -47.19 7.79 -7.32
C PHE A 17 -46.27 8.31 -6.18
N LEU A 18 -46.88 8.78 -5.07
CA LEU A 18 -46.14 9.24 -3.89
C LEU A 18 -45.76 8.10 -2.92
N LEU A 19 -46.30 6.87 -3.17
CA LEU A 19 -46.03 5.68 -2.37
C LEU A 19 -45.12 4.66 -3.09
N THR A 20 -44.52 5.01 -4.24
CA THR A 20 -43.40 4.26 -4.74
C THR A 20 -42.28 4.39 -3.69
N PRO A 21 -41.82 3.30 -3.06
CA PRO A 21 -40.69 3.40 -2.17
C PRO A 21 -39.57 4.01 -2.98
N LEU A 22 -38.99 5.11 -2.49
CA LEU A 22 -37.66 5.53 -2.89
C LEU A 22 -36.78 4.35 -2.56
N VAL A 23 -36.53 3.48 -3.53
CA VAL A 23 -35.46 2.47 -3.41
C VAL A 23 -34.23 3.30 -3.06
N SER A 24 -33.74 3.10 -1.87
CA SER A 24 -32.56 3.82 -1.39
C SER A 24 -31.44 3.56 -2.39
N GLU A 25 -30.91 4.61 -3.02
CA GLU A 25 -29.72 4.48 -3.89
C GLU A 25 -28.57 3.75 -3.18
N ALA A 26 -28.57 3.73 -1.85
CA ALA A 26 -27.59 3.04 -1.05
C ALA A 26 -27.52 1.51 -1.30
N GLU A 27 -28.65 0.83 -1.62
CA GLU A 27 -28.65 -0.60 -1.94
C GLU A 27 -27.97 -0.90 -3.30
N SER A 28 -27.93 0.05 -4.22
CA SER A 28 -27.34 -0.14 -5.55
C SER A 28 -25.81 -0.18 -5.55
N TYR A 29 -25.16 0.33 -4.51
CA TYR A 29 -23.69 0.41 -4.41
C TYR A 29 -23.07 -0.69 -3.54
N THR A 30 -23.86 -1.39 -2.74
CA THR A 30 -23.34 -2.47 -1.87
C THR A 30 -22.82 -3.62 -2.70
N VAL A 31 -21.63 -4.10 -2.38
CA VAL A 31 -21.02 -5.29 -2.96
C VAL A 31 -21.45 -6.51 -2.15
N THR A 32 -22.04 -7.49 -2.82
CA THR A 32 -22.40 -8.78 -2.21
C THR A 32 -21.17 -9.68 -2.07
N GLU A 33 -21.24 -10.67 -1.18
CA GLU A 33 -20.18 -11.68 -1.05
C GLU A 33 -19.93 -12.43 -2.37
N GLU A 34 -20.98 -12.74 -3.13
CA GLU A 34 -20.87 -13.39 -4.44
C GLU A 34 -20.10 -12.50 -5.43
N GLU A 35 -20.45 -11.21 -5.54
CA GLU A 35 -19.74 -10.24 -6.42
C GLU A 35 -18.27 -10.08 -6.00
N ALA A 36 -17.98 -10.08 -4.69
CA ALA A 36 -16.61 -10.00 -4.19
C ALA A 36 -15.79 -11.23 -4.58
N ILE A 37 -16.34 -12.44 -4.40
CA ILE A 37 -15.68 -13.70 -4.77
C ILE A 37 -15.50 -13.79 -6.29
N ASP A 38 -16.50 -13.40 -7.07
CA ASP A 38 -16.39 -13.37 -8.52
C ASP A 38 -15.28 -12.41 -8.98
N LYS A 39 -15.17 -11.22 -8.37
CA LYS A 39 -14.11 -10.28 -8.66
C LYS A 39 -12.72 -10.84 -8.34
N ILE A 40 -12.56 -11.53 -7.21
CA ILE A 40 -11.32 -12.24 -6.84
C ILE A 40 -10.97 -13.27 -7.92
N ASN A 41 -11.90 -14.15 -8.28
CA ASN A 41 -11.66 -15.22 -9.25
C ASN A 41 -11.30 -14.65 -10.64
N GLN A 42 -12.04 -13.66 -11.12
CA GLN A 42 -11.75 -12.97 -12.38
C GLN A 42 -10.33 -12.37 -12.38
N THR A 43 -9.93 -11.78 -11.26
CA THR A 43 -8.61 -11.17 -11.12
C THR A 43 -7.50 -12.22 -11.14
N ILE A 44 -7.68 -13.34 -10.43
CA ILE A 44 -6.72 -14.45 -10.43
C ILE A 44 -6.58 -15.04 -11.84
N GLU A 45 -7.68 -15.25 -12.56
CA GLU A 45 -7.66 -15.78 -13.92
C GLU A 45 -7.01 -14.82 -14.93
N ALA A 46 -7.19 -13.51 -14.74
CA ALA A 46 -6.68 -12.50 -15.65
C ALA A 46 -5.18 -12.25 -15.49
N LYS A 47 -4.63 -12.43 -14.27
CA LYS A 47 -3.28 -12.01 -13.91
C LYS A 47 -2.31 -13.19 -13.76
N PRO A 48 -1.36 -13.41 -14.70
CA PRO A 48 -0.48 -14.58 -14.67
C PRO A 48 0.37 -14.73 -13.41
N TYR A 49 0.71 -13.63 -12.74
CA TYR A 49 1.47 -13.65 -11.50
C TYR A 49 0.63 -14.09 -10.27
N LEU A 50 -0.70 -14.22 -10.42
CA LEU A 50 -1.61 -14.78 -9.43
C LEU A 50 -1.98 -16.24 -9.71
N ASN A 51 -1.48 -16.86 -10.78
CA ASN A 51 -1.82 -18.23 -11.17
C ASN A 51 -1.63 -19.28 -10.08
N ALA A 52 -0.71 -19.03 -9.13
CA ALA A 52 -0.50 -19.91 -7.99
C ALA A 52 -1.72 -20.01 -7.05
N LEU A 53 -2.64 -19.05 -7.11
CA LEU A 53 -3.88 -19.00 -6.34
C LEU A 53 -5.07 -19.65 -7.05
N ASN A 54 -4.93 -20.07 -8.32
CA ASN A 54 -6.01 -20.69 -9.08
C ASN A 54 -6.59 -21.91 -8.39
N GLY A 55 -7.93 -21.93 -8.25
CA GLY A 55 -8.66 -23.02 -7.61
C GLY A 55 -8.49 -23.07 -6.09
N GLY A 56 -7.90 -22.06 -5.47
CA GLY A 56 -7.81 -21.93 -4.02
C GLY A 56 -9.16 -21.71 -3.36
N GLN A 57 -9.26 -22.09 -2.09
CA GLN A 57 -10.43 -21.81 -1.28
C GLN A 57 -10.38 -20.35 -0.82
N VAL A 58 -11.42 -19.58 -1.17
CA VAL A 58 -11.62 -18.19 -0.77
C VAL A 58 -12.41 -18.16 0.53
N ASN A 59 -11.87 -17.53 1.57
CA ASN A 59 -12.51 -17.42 2.88
C ASN A 59 -12.56 -15.97 3.32
N LEU A 60 -13.73 -15.47 3.68
CA LEU A 60 -13.88 -14.17 4.36
C LEU A 60 -13.33 -14.29 5.79
N VAL A 61 -12.35 -13.45 6.13
CA VAL A 61 -11.70 -13.45 7.44
C VAL A 61 -12.19 -12.28 8.29
N HIS A 62 -12.18 -11.06 7.72
CA HIS A 62 -12.59 -9.84 8.43
C HIS A 62 -13.42 -8.91 7.56
N SER A 63 -14.41 -8.26 8.16
CA SER A 63 -14.98 -7.03 7.64
C SER A 63 -14.12 -5.86 8.07
N LEU A 64 -13.86 -4.93 7.16
CA LEU A 64 -13.06 -3.74 7.39
C LEU A 64 -13.98 -2.52 7.45
N TYR A 65 -13.77 -1.68 8.46
CA TYR A 65 -14.70 -0.61 8.81
C TYR A 65 -14.11 0.76 8.46
N GLY A 66 -15.01 1.67 8.10
CA GLY A 66 -14.76 3.10 7.97
C GLY A 66 -15.07 3.86 9.26
N GLU A 67 -14.73 5.15 9.28
CA GLU A 67 -14.95 6.07 10.40
C GLU A 67 -16.41 6.18 10.85
N ASN A 68 -17.38 5.94 9.95
CA ASN A 68 -18.82 5.96 10.23
C ASN A 68 -19.37 4.57 10.62
N GLU A 69 -18.51 3.66 11.04
CA GLU A 69 -18.87 2.27 11.40
C GLU A 69 -19.51 1.43 10.27
N ASN A 70 -19.55 1.92 9.05
CA ASN A 70 -19.95 1.16 7.90
C ASN A 70 -18.82 0.21 7.46
N VAL A 71 -19.18 -0.93 6.90
CA VAL A 71 -18.21 -1.82 6.25
C VAL A 71 -17.82 -1.18 4.93
N ILE A 72 -16.52 -0.91 4.75
CA ILE A 72 -15.96 -0.31 3.53
C ILE A 72 -15.21 -1.30 2.66
N ALA A 73 -14.72 -2.40 3.25
CA ALA A 73 -14.06 -3.47 2.54
C ALA A 73 -14.17 -4.80 3.28
N TYR A 74 -13.79 -5.88 2.59
CA TYR A 74 -13.71 -7.23 3.12
C TYR A 74 -12.30 -7.78 2.91
N TYR A 75 -11.73 -8.39 3.93
CA TYR A 75 -10.47 -9.12 3.85
C TYR A 75 -10.73 -10.61 3.66
N TYR A 76 -10.30 -11.13 2.51
CA TYR A 76 -10.35 -12.54 2.17
C TYR A 76 -8.96 -13.15 2.17
N GLU A 77 -8.84 -14.36 2.68
CA GLU A 77 -7.69 -15.22 2.47
C GLU A 77 -7.99 -16.31 1.45
N ILE A 78 -6.98 -16.66 0.67
CA ILE A 78 -7.05 -17.74 -0.32
C ILE A 78 -5.97 -18.73 0.03
N GLN A 79 -6.39 -20.01 0.13
CA GLN A 79 -5.50 -21.11 0.43
C GLN A 79 -5.52 -22.13 -0.71
N THR A 80 -4.34 -22.42 -1.23
CA THR A 80 -4.11 -23.55 -2.12
C THR A 80 -3.29 -24.61 -1.38
N GLY A 81 -3.05 -25.78 -2.01
CA GLY A 81 -2.19 -26.78 -1.36
C GLY A 81 -0.71 -26.36 -1.18
N SER A 82 -0.28 -25.27 -1.80
CA SER A 82 1.14 -24.87 -1.86
C SER A 82 1.41 -23.38 -1.65
N THR A 83 0.38 -22.55 -1.73
CA THR A 83 0.52 -21.08 -1.72
C THR A 83 -0.69 -20.45 -1.04
N ASP A 84 -0.44 -19.47 -0.23
CA ASP A 84 -1.45 -18.61 0.38
C ASP A 84 -1.45 -17.25 -0.31
N GLY A 85 -2.59 -16.57 -0.26
CA GLY A 85 -2.74 -15.21 -0.75
C GLY A 85 -3.91 -14.52 -0.07
N TYR A 86 -4.11 -13.25 -0.40
CA TYR A 86 -5.22 -12.48 0.15
C TYR A 86 -5.73 -11.44 -0.83
N PHE A 87 -6.96 -10.99 -0.60
CA PHE A 87 -7.58 -9.85 -1.25
C PHE A 87 -8.30 -8.99 -0.23
N ILE A 88 -8.11 -7.68 -0.32
CA ILE A 88 -9.03 -6.70 0.24
C ILE A 88 -9.93 -6.26 -0.91
N VAL A 89 -11.24 -6.49 -0.76
CA VAL A 89 -12.27 -6.17 -1.75
C VAL A 89 -13.17 -5.09 -1.19
N ALA A 90 -13.39 -4.02 -1.92
CA ALA A 90 -14.28 -2.95 -1.50
C ALA A 90 -15.72 -3.47 -1.27
N ALA A 91 -16.37 -2.98 -0.22
CA ALA A 91 -17.77 -3.29 0.10
C ALA A 91 -18.77 -2.34 -0.55
N ASP A 92 -18.28 -1.30 -1.22
CA ASP A 92 -19.07 -0.27 -1.91
C ASP A 92 -18.51 -0.07 -3.33
N LYS A 93 -19.38 -0.15 -4.33
CA LYS A 93 -19.01 -0.04 -5.76
C LYS A 93 -18.48 1.33 -6.16
N ARG A 94 -18.53 2.31 -5.28
CA ARG A 94 -17.93 3.63 -5.49
C ARG A 94 -16.44 3.69 -5.16
N LEU A 95 -15.91 2.65 -4.52
CA LEU A 95 -14.49 2.44 -4.29
C LEU A 95 -13.89 1.58 -5.39
N ASP A 96 -12.57 1.66 -5.57
CA ASP A 96 -11.85 0.70 -6.39
C ASP A 96 -12.08 -0.72 -5.84
N PRO A 97 -12.39 -1.70 -6.71
CA PRO A 97 -12.75 -3.04 -6.26
C PRO A 97 -11.65 -3.74 -5.45
N LEU A 98 -10.38 -3.45 -5.73
CA LEU A 98 -9.24 -4.18 -5.17
C LEU A 98 -8.16 -3.24 -4.62
N PRO A 99 -8.43 -2.53 -3.51
CA PRO A 99 -7.45 -1.60 -2.93
C PRO A 99 -6.12 -2.27 -2.57
N GLN A 100 -6.14 -3.57 -2.25
CA GLN A 100 -4.93 -4.32 -1.92
C GLN A 100 -5.12 -5.82 -2.11
N TYR A 101 -4.07 -6.52 -2.57
CA TYR A 101 -4.03 -7.99 -2.63
C TYR A 101 -2.59 -8.50 -2.57
N GLY A 102 -2.41 -9.80 -2.42
CA GLY A 102 -1.09 -10.42 -2.36
C GLY A 102 -1.06 -11.90 -2.67
N VAL A 103 0.12 -12.38 -3.05
CA VAL A 103 0.43 -13.79 -3.31
C VAL A 103 1.71 -14.19 -2.57
N ASP A 104 1.78 -15.44 -2.10
CA ASP A 104 2.83 -16.00 -1.23
C ASP A 104 2.92 -15.33 0.15
N GLY A 105 1.77 -14.93 0.70
CA GLY A 105 1.65 -14.34 2.02
C GLY A 105 0.26 -13.77 2.31
N THR A 106 -0.03 -13.56 3.59
CA THR A 106 -1.28 -12.99 4.11
C THR A 106 -1.00 -11.75 4.96
N LEU A 107 -2.05 -11.16 5.53
CA LEU A 107 -1.95 -10.05 6.50
C LEU A 107 -2.07 -10.53 7.95
N GLU A 108 -1.85 -11.82 8.24
CA GLU A 108 -1.96 -12.38 9.60
C GLU A 108 -1.16 -11.58 10.63
N PHE A 109 0.05 -11.12 10.28
CA PHE A 109 0.87 -10.29 11.15
C PHE A 109 0.19 -8.97 11.51
N GLU A 110 -0.46 -8.33 10.54
CA GLU A 110 -1.14 -7.03 10.74
C GLU A 110 -2.33 -7.18 11.70
N PHE A 111 -3.00 -8.33 11.70
CA PHE A 111 -4.14 -8.64 12.59
C PHE A 111 -3.73 -9.29 13.92
N SER A 112 -2.43 -9.55 14.15
CA SER A 112 -1.94 -10.31 15.31
C SER A 112 -2.28 -9.70 16.67
N ASN A 113 -2.56 -8.38 16.75
CA ASN A 113 -2.91 -7.68 17.98
C ASN A 113 -4.41 -7.34 18.08
N MET A 114 -5.24 -7.80 17.14
CA MET A 114 -6.69 -7.65 17.21
C MET A 114 -7.26 -8.48 18.36
N GLN A 115 -8.07 -7.86 19.22
CA GLN A 115 -8.69 -8.54 20.36
C GLN A 115 -10.11 -8.99 20.03
N GLU A 116 -10.63 -9.93 20.81
CA GLU A 116 -12.00 -10.40 20.67
C GLU A 116 -13.00 -9.22 20.79
N GLY A 117 -13.87 -9.07 19.80
CA GLY A 117 -14.88 -8.03 19.70
C GLY A 117 -14.38 -6.70 19.16
N ASP A 118 -13.10 -6.59 18.77
CA ASP A 118 -12.62 -5.42 18.03
C ASP A 118 -13.09 -5.46 16.58
N LYS A 119 -13.29 -4.28 16.00
CA LYS A 119 -13.43 -4.03 14.58
C LYS A 119 -12.08 -3.58 14.02
N ALA A 120 -11.79 -3.92 12.78
CA ALA A 120 -10.60 -3.46 12.07
C ALA A 120 -10.96 -2.23 11.23
N TYR A 121 -10.48 -1.06 11.61
CA TYR A 121 -10.63 0.19 10.85
C TYR A 121 -9.49 0.31 9.86
N TYR A 122 -9.82 0.37 8.57
CA TYR A 122 -8.86 0.33 7.46
C TYR A 122 -8.45 1.73 7.05
N LEU A 123 -7.17 2.04 7.18
CA LEU A 123 -6.59 3.36 6.91
C LEU A 123 -5.76 3.41 5.61
N GLY A 124 -5.58 2.30 4.92
CA GLY A 124 -4.75 2.20 3.72
C GLY A 124 -3.82 1.00 3.75
N VAL A 125 -2.78 1.01 2.92
CA VAL A 125 -1.88 -0.12 2.71
C VAL A 125 -1.31 -0.68 4.02
N ASN A 126 -1.71 -1.91 4.37
CA ASN A 126 -1.30 -2.62 5.59
C ASN A 126 -1.53 -1.84 6.90
N SER A 127 -2.41 -0.85 6.90
CA SER A 127 -2.61 0.07 8.02
C SER A 127 -4.00 -0.11 8.63
N PHE A 128 -4.05 -0.52 9.90
CA PHE A 128 -5.29 -0.84 10.61
C PHE A 128 -5.26 -0.30 12.05
N VAL A 129 -6.41 0.17 12.51
CA VAL A 129 -6.64 0.42 13.94
C VAL A 129 -7.71 -0.55 14.45
N PHE A 130 -7.44 -1.22 15.57
CA PHE A 130 -8.38 -2.16 16.18
C PHE A 130 -9.03 -1.54 17.40
N ALA A 131 -10.36 -1.45 17.38
CA ALA A 131 -11.16 -0.89 18.46
C ALA A 131 -12.61 -1.37 18.40
N LYS A 132 -13.38 -1.15 19.46
CA LYS A 132 -14.78 -1.59 19.54
C LYS A 132 -15.77 -0.64 18.88
N SER A 133 -15.38 0.63 18.69
CA SER A 133 -16.18 1.66 18.02
C SER A 133 -15.28 2.63 17.25
N ALA A 134 -15.85 3.43 16.35
CA ALA A 134 -15.12 4.44 15.58
C ALA A 134 -14.49 5.50 16.50
N GLU A 135 -15.23 5.97 17.53
CA GLU A 135 -14.70 6.92 18.53
C GLU A 135 -13.49 6.35 19.27
N ALA A 136 -13.52 5.05 19.63
CA ALA A 136 -12.40 4.39 20.29
C ALA A 136 -11.24 4.17 19.33
N ALA A 137 -11.50 3.99 18.03
CA ALA A 137 -10.46 3.88 16.99
C ALA A 137 -9.76 5.22 16.78
N GLU A 138 -10.51 6.32 16.66
CA GLU A 138 -9.98 7.67 16.55
C GLU A 138 -9.14 8.04 17.79
N GLN A 139 -9.65 7.79 19.00
CA GLN A 139 -8.89 8.02 20.22
C GLN A 139 -7.58 7.23 20.22
N LYS A 140 -7.62 5.95 19.88
CA LYS A 140 -6.43 5.09 19.81
C LYS A 140 -5.43 5.58 18.76
N PHE A 141 -5.91 6.01 17.59
CA PHE A 141 -5.08 6.59 16.55
C PHE A 141 -4.34 7.85 17.04
N GLU A 142 -5.05 8.76 17.73
CA GLU A 142 -4.43 9.96 18.32
C GLU A 142 -3.43 9.61 19.44
N GLU A 143 -3.71 8.59 20.26
CA GLU A 143 -2.75 8.08 21.25
C GLU A 143 -1.49 7.56 20.56
N LEU A 144 -1.60 6.73 19.52
CA LEU A 144 -0.47 6.20 18.76
C LEU A 144 0.35 7.31 18.08
N LYS A 145 -0.33 8.34 17.53
CA LYS A 145 0.33 9.54 16.98
C LYS A 145 1.12 10.31 18.03
N SER A 146 0.57 10.42 19.23
CA SER A 146 1.25 11.14 20.34
C SER A 146 2.55 10.48 20.79
N GLU A 147 2.70 9.17 20.54
CA GLU A 147 3.89 8.39 20.84
C GLU A 147 4.91 8.40 19.67
N PHE A 148 4.53 8.97 18.53
CA PHE A 148 5.39 9.02 17.35
C PHE A 148 6.62 9.90 17.60
N VAL A 149 7.78 9.28 17.53
CA VAL A 149 9.07 9.96 17.72
C VAL A 149 9.53 10.50 16.36
N PRO A 150 9.78 11.82 16.24
CA PRO A 150 10.28 12.37 14.98
C PRO A 150 11.62 11.74 14.59
N PRO A 151 11.93 11.59 13.30
CA PRO A 151 13.19 11.03 12.83
C PRO A 151 14.40 11.91 13.17
N LEU A 152 14.19 13.15 13.63
CA LEU A 152 15.24 14.08 14.02
C LEU A 152 15.25 14.27 15.54
N GLU A 153 16.23 13.69 16.21
CA GLU A 153 16.60 14.08 17.58
C GLU A 153 17.66 15.19 17.49
N THR A 154 17.36 16.36 17.99
CA THR A 154 18.25 17.52 18.26
C THR A 154 19.37 17.88 17.25
N GLU A 155 19.68 19.18 17.11
CA GLU A 155 20.77 19.73 16.27
C GLU A 155 22.15 19.09 16.54
N SER A 156 22.39 18.51 17.73
CA SER A 156 23.66 17.87 18.07
C SER A 156 23.88 16.52 17.39
N GLN A 157 22.82 15.78 17.07
CA GLN A 157 22.91 14.49 16.36
C GLN A 157 22.99 14.70 14.86
N VAL A 158 22.34 15.73 14.34
CA VAL A 158 22.41 16.17 12.94
C VAL A 158 23.83 16.51 12.52
N SER A 159 24.64 17.10 13.39
CA SER A 159 26.05 17.45 13.09
C SER A 159 26.95 16.24 12.88
N ALA A 160 26.59 15.05 13.37
CA ALA A 160 27.39 13.83 13.23
C ALA A 160 27.23 13.16 11.84
N PHE A 161 26.15 13.47 11.09
CA PHE A 161 25.81 12.78 9.85
C PHE A 161 25.89 13.65 8.59
N SER A 162 26.58 14.78 8.60
CA SER A 162 26.70 15.73 7.46
C SER A 162 25.36 16.16 6.84
N THR A 163 24.27 16.10 7.60
CA THR A 163 22.91 16.42 7.16
C THR A 163 22.83 17.93 6.86
N SER A 164 22.36 18.29 5.68
CA SER A 164 22.21 19.70 5.31
C SER A 164 21.01 20.34 6.02
N LYS A 165 21.02 21.71 6.16
CA LYS A 165 19.84 22.42 6.67
C LYS A 165 18.57 22.14 5.88
N ALA A 166 18.70 21.83 4.59
CA ALA A 166 17.57 21.47 3.73
C ALA A 166 16.99 20.10 4.12
N ASP A 167 17.85 19.15 4.53
CA ASP A 167 17.40 17.82 4.94
C ASP A 167 16.66 17.87 6.29
N ILE A 168 17.08 18.78 7.18
CA ILE A 168 16.38 19.03 8.46
C ILE A 168 15.00 19.62 8.21
N ALA A 169 14.92 20.67 7.38
CA ALA A 169 13.66 21.32 7.07
C ALA A 169 12.66 20.38 6.38
N GLU A 170 13.14 19.49 5.52
CA GLU A 170 12.30 18.48 4.88
C GLU A 170 11.80 17.45 5.89
N ALA A 171 12.66 16.97 6.78
CA ALA A 171 12.26 16.03 7.81
C ALA A 171 11.27 16.64 8.83
N GLU A 172 11.43 17.93 9.16
CA GLU A 172 10.46 18.67 9.98
C GLU A 172 9.11 18.81 9.25
N LYS A 173 9.14 19.06 7.93
CA LYS A 173 7.94 19.11 7.10
C LYS A 173 7.23 17.77 7.09
N GLU A 174 7.94 16.68 6.72
CA GLU A 174 7.38 15.31 6.70
C GLU A 174 6.80 14.91 8.07
N TYR A 175 7.47 15.27 9.17
CA TYR A 175 6.97 15.01 10.52
C TYR A 175 5.68 15.78 10.81
N ASN A 176 5.64 17.07 10.47
CA ASN A 176 4.45 17.89 10.69
C ASN A 176 3.27 17.41 9.83
N GLU A 177 3.51 16.95 8.62
CA GLU A 177 2.51 16.34 7.77
C GLU A 177 1.95 15.07 8.42
N ALA A 178 2.80 14.16 8.88
CA ALA A 178 2.39 12.93 9.53
C ALA A 178 1.56 13.15 10.81
N ILE A 179 2.01 14.04 11.73
CA ILE A 179 1.28 14.28 12.98
C ILE A 179 -0.02 15.09 12.80
N ASN A 180 -0.18 15.77 11.66
CA ASN A 180 -1.40 16.49 11.33
C ASN A 180 -2.40 15.64 10.54
N GLN A 181 -2.07 14.40 10.20
CA GLN A 181 -3.05 13.52 9.58
C GLN A 181 -4.20 13.23 10.53
N GLU A 182 -5.40 13.31 9.99
CA GLU A 182 -6.63 12.97 10.72
C GLU A 182 -6.89 11.46 10.64
N PHE A 183 -7.65 10.93 11.58
CA PHE A 183 -8.21 9.59 11.48
C PHE A 183 -9.19 9.57 10.31
N LYS A 184 -8.73 9.14 9.16
CA LYS A 184 -9.49 9.18 7.92
C LYS A 184 -9.47 7.81 7.26
N THR A 185 -10.65 7.34 6.97
CA THR A 185 -10.83 6.15 6.13
C THR A 185 -11.12 6.57 4.69
N VAL A 186 -11.09 5.62 3.79
CA VAL A 186 -11.27 5.87 2.35
C VAL A 186 -12.58 6.62 2.06
N GLU A 187 -12.51 7.72 1.32
CA GLU A 187 -13.69 8.51 0.91
C GLU A 187 -14.44 7.83 -0.24
N LEU A 188 -15.79 7.87 -0.14
CA LEU A 188 -16.66 7.36 -1.20
C LEU A 188 -16.81 8.40 -2.30
N SER A 189 -16.60 8.01 -3.55
CA SER A 189 -16.92 8.84 -4.71
C SER A 189 -18.45 8.95 -4.89
N SER A 190 -18.90 9.89 -5.74
CA SER A 190 -20.33 9.99 -6.09
C SER A 190 -20.76 8.99 -7.15
N GLU A 191 -19.83 8.33 -7.82
CA GLU A 191 -20.08 7.45 -8.97
C GLU A 191 -19.49 6.05 -8.70
N VAL A 192 -20.05 5.04 -9.37
CA VAL A 192 -19.49 3.67 -9.37
C VAL A 192 -18.11 3.71 -9.97
N SER A 193 -17.13 3.08 -9.31
CA SER A 193 -15.78 2.91 -9.86
C SER A 193 -15.84 2.10 -11.15
N PRO A 194 -15.12 2.53 -12.20
CA PRO A 194 -15.04 1.80 -13.46
C PRO A 194 -14.58 0.35 -13.30
N GLY A 195 -13.81 0.05 -12.25
CA GLY A 195 -13.35 -1.28 -11.94
C GLY A 195 -14.46 -2.33 -11.67
N TRP A 196 -15.69 -1.88 -11.37
CA TRP A 196 -16.86 -2.75 -11.18
C TRP A 196 -17.71 -2.94 -12.45
N SER A 197 -17.50 -2.17 -13.52
CA SER A 197 -18.33 -2.27 -14.72
C SER A 197 -18.05 -3.57 -15.48
N GLU A 198 -19.11 -4.33 -15.80
CA GLU A 198 -19.03 -5.54 -16.64
C GLU A 198 -18.55 -5.23 -18.07
N ASP A 199 -18.73 -4.00 -18.55
CA ASP A 199 -18.26 -3.54 -19.86
C ASP A 199 -16.73 -3.45 -19.97
N ASN A 200 -15.98 -3.64 -18.87
CA ASN A 200 -14.55 -3.94 -18.89
C ASN A 200 -14.22 -5.32 -19.49
N SER A 201 -15.19 -6.01 -20.12
CA SER A 201 -14.94 -7.20 -20.96
C SER A 201 -13.90 -6.98 -22.08
N GLY A 202 -13.53 -5.72 -22.37
CA GLY A 202 -12.35 -5.36 -23.17
C GLY A 202 -11.05 -5.28 -22.39
N GLY A 203 -11.06 -5.30 -21.05
CA GLY A 203 -9.89 -5.08 -20.18
C GLY A 203 -9.22 -6.35 -19.69
N PHE A 204 -9.95 -7.42 -19.45
CA PHE A 204 -9.37 -8.71 -19.08
C PHE A 204 -8.98 -9.57 -20.29
N SER A 205 -8.25 -9.01 -21.25
CA SER A 205 -7.54 -9.90 -22.17
C SER A 205 -6.44 -10.57 -21.36
N THR A 206 -6.42 -11.91 -21.36
CA THR A 206 -5.37 -12.71 -20.71
C THR A 206 -3.99 -12.13 -21.03
N MET A 207 -3.28 -11.66 -20.01
CA MET A 207 -1.94 -11.10 -20.14
C MET A 207 -1.01 -12.20 -20.64
N GLY A 208 -0.42 -12.02 -21.81
CA GLY A 208 0.55 -12.95 -22.40
C GLY A 208 1.99 -12.62 -22.00
N ALA A 209 2.89 -13.56 -22.16
CA ALA A 209 4.31 -13.29 -22.05
C ALA A 209 4.70 -12.18 -23.04
N GLY A 210 5.27 -11.07 -22.53
CA GLY A 210 5.62 -9.88 -23.32
C GLY A 210 4.60 -8.75 -23.28
N ASP A 211 3.52 -8.88 -22.51
CA ASP A 211 2.59 -7.80 -22.26
C ASP A 211 3.26 -6.67 -21.46
N THR A 212 3.15 -5.44 -21.98
CA THR A 212 3.71 -4.24 -21.34
C THR A 212 2.78 -3.63 -20.28
N ARG A 213 1.61 -4.23 -20.05
CA ARG A 213 0.65 -3.75 -19.04
C ARG A 213 1.11 -4.04 -17.62
N TYR A 214 1.93 -5.05 -17.42
CA TYR A 214 2.51 -5.35 -16.12
C TYR A 214 4.00 -5.71 -16.24
N LYS A 215 4.74 -5.48 -15.16
CA LYS A 215 6.10 -5.95 -14.99
C LYS A 215 6.39 -6.16 -13.52
N VAL A 216 7.10 -7.23 -13.18
CA VAL A 216 7.56 -7.55 -11.83
C VAL A 216 9.05 -7.84 -11.88
N LEU A 217 9.82 -7.17 -11.02
CA LEU A 217 11.24 -7.42 -10.83
C LEU A 217 11.43 -8.50 -9.77
N LYS A 218 12.46 -9.32 -9.93
CA LYS A 218 12.77 -10.39 -8.99
C LYS A 218 13.60 -9.85 -7.82
N VAL A 219 12.95 -9.14 -6.91
CA VAL A 219 13.56 -8.62 -5.68
C VAL A 219 13.24 -9.57 -4.53
N ASP A 220 14.28 -10.04 -3.83
CA ASP A 220 14.11 -10.88 -2.66
C ASP A 220 13.77 -10.04 -1.42
N ARG A 221 12.84 -10.53 -0.61
CA ARG A 221 12.44 -9.82 0.61
C ARG A 221 13.49 -9.96 1.71
N ILE A 222 13.78 -8.86 2.37
CA ILE A 222 14.62 -8.82 3.58
C ILE A 222 13.76 -8.35 4.75
N TRP A 223 13.54 -9.25 5.73
CA TRP A 223 12.78 -8.93 6.93
C TRP A 223 13.57 -7.99 7.85
N GLN A 224 12.97 -6.83 8.20
CA GLN A 224 13.64 -5.76 8.96
C GLN A 224 14.02 -6.12 10.40
N ARG A 225 13.35 -7.14 10.97
CA ARG A 225 13.62 -7.61 12.36
C ARG A 225 14.55 -8.82 12.40
N ARG A 226 15.22 -9.13 11.28
CA ARG A 226 16.17 -10.23 11.19
C ARG A 226 17.32 -10.07 12.19
N GLY A 227 17.79 -11.20 12.75
CA GLY A 227 18.92 -11.22 13.70
C GLY A 227 20.15 -10.49 13.17
N GLY A 228 20.74 -9.64 14.00
CA GLY A 228 21.91 -8.80 13.67
C GLY A 228 21.57 -7.41 13.08
N MET A 229 20.34 -7.14 12.72
CA MET A 229 19.91 -5.80 12.30
C MET A 229 19.71 -4.88 13.51
N LYS A 230 20.19 -3.64 13.38
CA LYS A 230 20.05 -2.58 14.39
C LYS A 230 18.72 -1.84 14.21
N GLY A 231 18.15 -1.35 15.32
CA GLY A 231 16.96 -0.52 15.31
C GLY A 231 15.78 -1.16 14.56
N GLN A 232 15.47 -2.41 14.88
CA GLN A 232 14.50 -3.24 14.16
C GLN A 232 13.13 -2.59 13.96
N ASN A 233 12.66 -1.77 14.90
CA ASN A 233 11.39 -1.06 14.78
C ASN A 233 11.43 0.11 13.80
N SER A 234 12.61 0.70 13.57
CA SER A 234 12.82 1.84 12.65
C SER A 234 13.71 1.48 11.44
N ASN A 235 13.74 0.19 11.06
CA ASN A 235 14.67 -0.32 10.04
C ASN A 235 14.01 -0.57 8.67
N CYS A 236 12.76 -0.15 8.46
CA CYS A 236 12.04 -0.39 7.20
C CYS A 236 12.77 0.26 6.00
N GLY A 237 13.21 1.51 6.08
CA GLY A 237 13.98 2.18 5.03
C GLY A 237 15.29 1.45 4.71
N PRO A 238 16.19 1.22 5.68
CA PRO A 238 17.42 0.44 5.46
C PRO A 238 17.21 -0.98 4.93
N ALA A 239 16.18 -1.68 5.39
CA ALA A 239 15.85 -3.02 4.89
C ALA A 239 15.33 -2.98 3.45
N THR A 240 14.48 -1.99 3.11
CA THR A 240 14.03 -1.72 1.75
C THR A 240 15.21 -1.39 0.84
N GLY A 241 16.12 -0.52 1.28
CA GLY A 241 17.34 -0.23 0.55
C GLY A 241 18.22 -1.46 0.32
N ALA A 242 18.35 -2.32 1.35
CA ALA A 242 19.11 -3.55 1.25
C ALA A 242 18.51 -4.53 0.22
N MET A 243 17.18 -4.66 0.14
CA MET A 243 16.51 -5.45 -0.90
C MET A 243 16.88 -4.96 -2.31
N ILE A 244 16.88 -3.64 -2.51
CA ILE A 244 17.16 -3.02 -3.80
C ILE A 244 18.65 -3.15 -4.17
N ILE A 245 19.57 -2.94 -3.24
CA ILE A 245 21.01 -3.12 -3.48
C ILE A 245 21.33 -4.59 -3.75
N ASP A 246 20.71 -5.53 -3.01
CA ASP A 246 20.86 -6.96 -3.25
C ASP A 246 20.39 -7.36 -4.65
N TYR A 247 19.25 -6.82 -5.09
CA TYR A 247 18.74 -7.02 -6.45
C TYR A 247 19.71 -6.51 -7.53
N TYR A 248 20.25 -5.31 -7.38
CA TYR A 248 21.23 -4.78 -8.32
C TYR A 248 22.51 -5.64 -8.36
N HIS A 249 22.93 -6.18 -7.22
CA HIS A 249 24.11 -7.04 -7.14
C HIS A 249 23.83 -8.44 -7.71
N ASP A 250 22.82 -9.14 -7.17
CA ASP A 250 22.62 -10.57 -7.42
C ASP A 250 21.90 -10.86 -8.74
N HIS A 251 21.04 -9.93 -9.22
CA HIS A 251 20.28 -10.13 -10.44
C HIS A 251 20.77 -9.32 -11.64
N LEU A 252 21.38 -8.15 -11.42
CA LEU A 252 21.89 -7.32 -12.52
C LEU A 252 23.43 -7.34 -12.62
N GLY A 253 24.12 -7.93 -11.64
CA GLY A 253 25.58 -8.07 -11.64
C GLY A 253 26.36 -6.78 -11.40
N TYR A 254 25.71 -5.74 -10.84
CA TYR A 254 26.40 -4.51 -10.48
C TYR A 254 27.25 -4.72 -9.22
N ASN A 255 28.44 -4.12 -9.21
CA ASN A 255 29.33 -4.17 -8.05
C ASN A 255 28.93 -3.09 -7.02
N VAL A 256 27.74 -3.22 -6.46
CA VAL A 256 27.16 -2.27 -5.47
C VAL A 256 27.07 -2.86 -4.06
N ARG A 257 27.53 -4.10 -3.87
CA ARG A 257 27.61 -4.79 -2.58
C ARG A 257 29.01 -5.33 -2.41
N ASP A 258 29.78 -4.70 -1.51
CA ASP A 258 31.08 -5.24 -1.13
C ASP A 258 30.90 -6.43 -0.19
N ASN A 259 31.06 -7.65 -0.72
CA ASN A 259 30.87 -8.89 0.03
C ASN A 259 31.84 -9.04 1.22
N ALA A 260 32.96 -8.33 1.24
CA ALA A 260 33.90 -8.33 2.36
C ALA A 260 33.33 -7.60 3.57
N TYR A 261 32.57 -6.52 3.33
CA TYR A 261 32.01 -5.66 4.39
C TYR A 261 30.50 -5.86 4.56
N TYR A 262 29.77 -6.14 3.48
CA TYR A 262 28.31 -6.21 3.44
C TYR A 262 27.80 -7.58 2.99
N GLY A 263 28.56 -8.64 3.25
CA GLY A 263 28.26 -10.01 2.84
C GLY A 263 27.00 -10.61 3.45
N SER A 264 26.45 -10.00 4.50
CA SER A 264 25.15 -10.36 5.08
C SER A 264 24.15 -9.22 4.92
N TRP A 265 22.86 -9.57 4.79
CA TRP A 265 21.77 -8.59 4.76
C TRP A 265 21.74 -7.68 6.00
N ALA A 266 22.11 -8.22 7.17
CA ALA A 266 22.20 -7.42 8.39
C ALA A 266 23.33 -6.39 8.30
N ALA A 267 24.51 -6.78 7.80
CA ALA A 267 25.62 -5.85 7.63
C ALA A 267 25.29 -4.76 6.61
N LEU A 268 24.69 -5.12 5.47
CA LEU A 268 24.25 -4.20 4.44
C LEU A 268 23.20 -3.22 4.97
N SER A 269 22.13 -3.72 5.61
CA SER A 269 21.08 -2.88 6.20
C SER A 269 21.62 -1.94 7.28
N ASN A 270 22.53 -2.42 8.16
CA ASN A 270 23.15 -1.60 9.19
C ASN A 270 24.04 -0.49 8.62
N HIS A 271 24.68 -0.71 7.46
CA HIS A 271 25.44 0.31 6.77
C HIS A 271 24.50 1.35 6.12
N LEU A 272 23.50 0.88 5.38
CA LEU A 272 22.48 1.76 4.78
C LEU A 272 21.77 2.62 5.82
N ARG A 273 21.57 2.10 7.04
CA ARG A 273 21.03 2.86 8.15
C ARG A 273 21.87 4.10 8.48
N ILE A 274 23.21 3.99 8.36
CA ILE A 274 24.12 5.11 8.57
C ILE A 274 24.04 6.07 7.39
N ASP A 275 24.13 5.56 6.17
CA ASP A 275 24.12 6.38 4.94
C ASP A 275 22.81 7.18 4.78
N MET A 276 21.68 6.60 5.22
CA MET A 276 20.35 7.22 5.20
C MET A 276 20.10 8.18 6.37
N GLY A 277 20.99 8.24 7.38
CA GLY A 277 20.76 9.01 8.59
C GLY A 277 19.55 8.51 9.39
N THR A 278 19.26 7.19 9.36
CA THR A 278 18.10 6.60 10.03
C THR A 278 18.25 6.65 11.55
N LEU A 279 17.30 7.26 12.24
CA LEU A 279 17.23 7.40 13.69
C LEU A 279 16.16 6.50 14.31
N ALA A 280 15.85 6.72 15.59
CA ALA A 280 14.83 5.96 16.30
C ALA A 280 13.44 6.10 15.66
N GLY A 281 13.07 7.30 15.17
CA GLY A 281 11.81 7.57 14.48
C GLY A 281 11.75 7.10 13.02
N GLY A 282 12.80 6.51 12.49
CA GLY A 282 12.80 5.96 11.12
C GLY A 282 13.71 6.70 10.14
N THR A 283 13.37 6.62 8.88
CA THR A 283 14.09 7.20 7.74
C THR A 283 13.18 8.20 7.04
N THR A 284 13.68 9.40 6.72
CA THR A 284 12.99 10.33 5.81
C THR A 284 13.13 9.87 4.36
N LEU A 285 12.22 10.25 3.48
CA LEU A 285 12.32 9.86 2.06
C LEU A 285 13.59 10.47 1.41
N ARG A 286 13.92 11.70 1.77
CA ARG A 286 15.14 12.37 1.31
C ARG A 286 16.39 11.68 1.84
N GLY A 287 16.42 11.31 3.13
CA GLY A 287 17.50 10.52 3.72
C GLY A 287 17.68 9.18 3.03
N TYR A 288 16.59 8.51 2.70
CA TYR A 288 16.61 7.29 1.90
C TYR A 288 17.25 7.50 0.53
N ALA A 289 16.79 8.50 -0.24
CA ALA A 289 17.30 8.79 -1.57
C ALA A 289 18.81 9.14 -1.55
N ALA A 290 19.24 9.97 -0.59
CA ALA A 290 20.63 10.36 -0.41
C ALA A 290 21.49 9.17 0.04
N GLY A 291 21.01 8.37 0.98
CA GLY A 291 21.73 7.23 1.51
C GLY A 291 21.93 6.13 0.47
N MET A 292 20.92 5.83 -0.33
CA MET A 292 21.04 4.91 -1.47
C MET A 292 22.10 5.37 -2.47
N TYR A 293 22.10 6.65 -2.81
CA TYR A 293 23.10 7.24 -3.72
C TYR A 293 24.50 7.20 -3.13
N ASN A 294 24.69 7.60 -1.86
CA ASN A 294 25.97 7.54 -1.18
C ASN A 294 26.54 6.13 -1.14
N HIS A 295 25.70 5.14 -0.84
CA HIS A 295 26.09 3.73 -0.80
C HIS A 295 26.69 3.28 -2.14
N VAL A 296 25.98 3.51 -3.27
CA VAL A 296 26.49 3.09 -4.58
C VAL A 296 27.73 3.86 -5.03
N LEU A 297 27.91 5.10 -4.60
CA LEU A 297 29.15 5.86 -4.84
C LEU A 297 30.35 5.26 -4.11
N HIS A 298 30.15 4.74 -2.89
CA HIS A 298 31.22 4.12 -2.12
C HIS A 298 31.60 2.73 -2.64
N THR A 299 30.63 1.98 -3.15
CA THR A 299 30.81 0.58 -3.52
C THR A 299 31.10 0.35 -5.00
N SER A 300 30.63 1.23 -5.88
CA SER A 300 30.80 1.07 -7.34
C SER A 300 31.71 2.15 -7.92
N SER A 301 32.96 1.85 -8.11
CA SER A 301 33.87 2.71 -8.87
C SER A 301 33.51 2.67 -10.35
N GLY A 302 33.03 3.77 -10.92
CA GLY A 302 32.93 3.99 -12.36
C GLY A 302 31.54 3.90 -12.99
N SER A 303 30.48 3.68 -12.23
CA SER A 303 29.11 3.77 -12.76
C SER A 303 28.53 5.17 -12.56
N ALA A 304 27.85 5.69 -13.57
CA ALA A 304 27.16 6.99 -13.47
C ALA A 304 25.80 6.78 -12.78
N TRP A 305 25.80 6.71 -11.46
CA TRP A 305 24.56 6.64 -10.69
C TRP A 305 23.95 8.02 -10.48
N SER A 306 22.66 8.07 -10.42
CA SER A 306 21.89 9.22 -9.92
C SER A 306 20.73 8.74 -9.07
N SER A 307 20.30 9.55 -8.11
CA SER A 307 19.08 9.31 -7.33
C SER A 307 17.95 10.16 -7.87
N LYS A 308 16.77 9.58 -7.94
CA LYS A 308 15.50 10.25 -8.23
C LYS A 308 14.66 10.29 -6.96
N TYR A 309 14.04 11.43 -6.72
CA TYR A 309 13.26 11.71 -5.52
C TYR A 309 11.92 12.33 -5.93
N VAL A 310 10.82 11.71 -5.53
CA VAL A 310 9.44 12.12 -5.80
C VAL A 310 8.73 12.18 -4.45
N PRO A 311 8.69 13.37 -3.80
CA PRO A 311 8.15 13.49 -2.45
C PRO A 311 6.65 13.24 -2.38
N ASP A 312 5.93 13.66 -3.42
CA ASP A 312 4.48 13.51 -3.51
C ASP A 312 4.16 12.67 -4.75
N ALA A 313 3.64 11.46 -4.54
CA ALA A 313 3.37 10.52 -5.62
C ALA A 313 2.03 10.79 -6.34
N VAL A 314 1.55 12.04 -6.29
CA VAL A 314 0.24 12.42 -6.86
C VAL A 314 0.28 12.49 -8.37
N GLY A 315 -0.72 11.86 -9.00
CA GLY A 315 -1.08 12.01 -10.40
C GLY A 315 -0.18 11.28 -11.40
N THR A 316 -0.53 11.42 -12.68
CA THR A 316 0.02 10.62 -13.79
C THR A 316 1.52 10.83 -14.07
N THR A 317 2.08 11.97 -13.69
CA THR A 317 3.52 12.24 -13.86
C THR A 317 4.34 11.32 -12.95
N ALA A 318 3.97 11.19 -11.68
CA ALA A 318 4.64 10.31 -10.72
C ALA A 318 4.47 8.84 -11.15
N GLN A 319 3.26 8.41 -11.54
CA GLN A 319 3.00 7.09 -12.10
C GLN A 319 3.91 6.77 -13.29
N THR A 320 4.03 7.71 -14.25
CA THR A 320 4.87 7.54 -15.44
C THR A 320 6.35 7.40 -15.07
N GLN A 321 6.83 8.14 -14.07
CA GLN A 321 8.21 8.03 -13.57
C GLN A 321 8.46 6.66 -12.96
N TYR A 322 7.55 6.19 -12.09
CA TYR A 322 7.66 4.87 -11.47
C TYR A 322 7.66 3.74 -12.51
N ILE A 323 6.70 3.74 -13.44
CA ILE A 323 6.63 2.75 -14.52
C ILE A 323 7.91 2.76 -15.36
N GLY A 324 8.43 3.96 -15.65
CA GLY A 324 9.70 4.13 -16.36
C GLY A 324 10.89 3.52 -15.61
N ALA A 325 10.93 3.68 -14.27
CA ALA A 325 11.93 3.08 -13.41
C ALA A 325 11.84 1.54 -13.47
N ILE A 326 10.68 0.97 -13.22
CA ILE A 326 10.47 -0.50 -13.29
C ILE A 326 10.80 -1.04 -14.68
N ASN A 327 10.47 -0.32 -15.75
CA ASN A 327 10.82 -0.72 -17.13
C ASN A 327 12.32 -0.69 -17.39
N SER A 328 13.06 0.17 -16.69
CA SER A 328 14.52 0.23 -16.70
C SER A 328 15.19 -0.80 -15.77
N ALA A 329 14.40 -1.61 -15.07
CA ALA A 329 14.84 -2.53 -14.02
C ALA A 329 15.36 -1.81 -12.75
N ASP A 330 14.83 -0.63 -12.46
CA ASP A 330 15.16 0.18 -11.29
C ASP A 330 14.00 0.09 -10.26
N PRO A 331 14.07 -0.78 -9.23
CA PRO A 331 13.07 -0.82 -8.16
C PRO A 331 13.14 0.46 -7.31
N ALA A 332 12.01 0.83 -6.68
CA ALA A 332 11.88 2.06 -5.92
C ALA A 332 11.59 1.78 -4.44
N GLY A 333 12.09 2.60 -3.54
CA GLY A 333 11.63 2.64 -2.15
C GLY A 333 10.44 3.59 -2.06
N PHE A 334 9.26 3.07 -1.70
CA PHE A 334 8.09 3.86 -1.35
C PHE A 334 8.08 4.14 0.14
N LYS A 335 7.74 5.36 0.53
CA LYS A 335 7.48 5.77 1.90
C LYS A 335 6.00 6.11 2.02
N PHE A 336 5.34 5.54 3.01
CA PHE A 336 4.01 5.93 3.47
C PHE A 336 4.16 6.81 4.71
N ASP A 337 3.44 7.94 4.74
CA ASP A 337 3.48 8.90 5.83
C ASP A 337 2.55 8.49 6.96
N LEU A 338 1.42 7.84 6.63
CA LEU A 338 0.50 7.25 7.58
C LEU A 338 0.61 5.73 7.56
N PHE A 339 1.13 5.15 8.63
CA PHE A 339 1.19 3.70 8.77
C PHE A 339 1.00 3.28 10.23
N VAL A 340 0.01 2.44 10.49
CA VAL A 340 -0.22 1.83 11.79
C VAL A 340 0.13 0.35 11.71
N SER A 341 1.33 0.00 12.19
CA SER A 341 1.82 -1.37 12.19
C SER A 341 1.06 -2.23 13.20
N SER A 342 0.45 -3.30 12.70
CA SER A 342 -0.31 -4.28 13.51
C SER A 342 -1.23 -3.68 14.59
N GLY A 343 -1.77 -2.48 14.31
CA GLY A 343 -2.68 -1.76 15.21
C GLY A 343 -2.05 -1.22 16.50
N THR A 344 -0.72 -1.16 16.60
CA THR A 344 -0.02 -0.84 17.87
C THR A 344 1.05 0.25 17.79
N GLU A 345 1.49 0.64 16.60
CA GLU A 345 2.57 1.61 16.43
C GLU A 345 2.30 2.50 15.21
N PHE A 346 2.23 3.80 15.40
CA PHE A 346 2.21 4.79 14.33
C PHE A 346 3.63 5.13 13.91
N LYS A 347 3.94 5.08 12.61
CA LYS A 347 5.28 5.33 12.09
C LYS A 347 5.28 5.61 10.59
N TYR A 348 6.40 6.11 10.07
CA TYR A 348 6.70 5.99 8.64
C TYR A 348 6.93 4.54 8.26
N HIS A 349 6.51 4.17 7.06
CA HIS A 349 6.80 2.84 6.56
C HIS A 349 7.38 2.87 5.16
N PHE A 350 8.45 2.09 4.97
CA PHE A 350 9.07 1.88 3.67
C PHE A 350 8.81 0.48 3.14
N VAL A 351 8.51 0.40 1.84
CA VAL A 351 8.40 -0.86 1.10
C VAL A 351 9.19 -0.80 -0.20
N ALA A 352 9.67 -1.93 -0.69
CA ALA A 352 10.34 -1.99 -1.99
C ALA A 352 9.30 -2.17 -3.10
N GLY A 353 9.05 -1.14 -3.88
CA GLY A 353 8.26 -1.20 -5.11
C GLY A 353 9.04 -1.92 -6.20
N ILE A 354 8.50 -3.05 -6.64
CA ILE A 354 9.18 -4.00 -7.52
C ILE A 354 8.43 -4.26 -8.82
N GLY A 355 7.23 -3.74 -8.96
CA GLY A 355 6.43 -4.01 -10.14
C GLY A 355 5.24 -3.06 -10.28
N TYR A 356 4.64 -3.12 -11.43
CA TYR A 356 3.39 -2.43 -11.71
C TYR A 356 2.44 -3.34 -12.49
N ASP A 357 1.15 -3.08 -12.33
CA ASP A 357 0.08 -3.63 -13.13
C ASP A 357 -0.92 -2.53 -13.49
N ARG A 358 -1.22 -2.42 -14.80
CA ARG A 358 -2.21 -1.52 -15.35
C ARG A 358 -3.39 -2.34 -15.81
N ASP A 359 -4.52 -2.23 -15.19
CA ASP A 359 -5.74 -2.98 -15.53
C ASP A 359 -6.41 -2.57 -16.85
N GLY A 360 -5.61 -2.25 -17.87
CA GLY A 360 -6.08 -2.11 -19.25
C GLY A 360 -6.91 -0.86 -19.57
N SER A 361 -7.39 -0.12 -18.60
CA SER A 361 -8.01 1.17 -18.83
C SER A 361 -6.96 2.28 -18.80
N PHE A 362 -7.00 3.20 -19.74
CA PHE A 362 -6.07 4.32 -19.87
C PHE A 362 -6.19 5.37 -18.75
N THR A 363 -7.01 5.15 -17.74
CA THR A 363 -7.47 6.14 -16.78
C THR A 363 -7.24 5.73 -15.33
N GLY A 364 -6.02 5.38 -14.97
CA GLY A 364 -5.66 5.53 -13.58
C GLY A 364 -5.52 4.27 -12.73
N ASP A 365 -6.00 3.11 -13.14
CA ASP A 365 -5.89 1.88 -12.36
C ASP A 365 -4.47 1.31 -12.43
N LEU A 366 -3.61 1.83 -11.58
CA LEU A 366 -2.24 1.38 -11.44
C LEU A 366 -2.07 0.71 -10.07
N HIS A 367 -1.80 -0.58 -10.09
CA HIS A 367 -1.36 -1.29 -8.90
C HIS A 367 0.17 -1.33 -8.84
N VAL A 368 0.72 -1.09 -7.65
CA VAL A 368 2.14 -1.21 -7.35
C VAL A 368 2.41 -2.54 -6.69
N GLY A 369 3.24 -3.36 -7.31
CA GLY A 369 3.76 -4.59 -6.70
C GLY A 369 4.92 -4.26 -5.76
N TYR A 370 4.89 -4.76 -4.52
CA TYR A 370 5.91 -4.43 -3.53
C TYR A 370 6.30 -5.60 -2.62
N LYS A 371 7.48 -5.48 -1.98
CA LYS A 371 7.94 -6.32 -0.87
C LYS A 371 7.90 -5.52 0.42
N ASN A 372 7.20 -6.07 1.43
CA ASN A 372 7.10 -5.45 2.76
C ASN A 372 8.23 -5.94 3.67
N PRO A 373 9.14 -5.08 4.18
CA PRO A 373 10.17 -5.49 5.14
C PRO A 373 9.62 -5.83 6.53
N ASP A 374 8.43 -5.35 6.89
CA ASP A 374 7.69 -5.76 8.10
C ASP A 374 6.72 -6.92 7.76
N GLY A 375 5.63 -7.14 8.39
CA GLY A 375 4.64 -8.14 7.95
C GLY A 375 4.96 -9.60 8.31
N GLY A 376 5.81 -9.84 9.33
CA GLY A 376 6.17 -11.17 9.83
C GLY A 376 7.36 -11.82 9.12
N GLU A 377 8.03 -12.75 9.80
CA GLU A 377 9.29 -13.35 9.31
C GLU A 377 9.10 -14.17 8.04
N ASN A 378 8.03 -14.93 7.96
CA ASN A 378 7.78 -15.90 6.88
C ASN A 378 6.97 -15.33 5.71
N ASN A 379 6.54 -14.08 5.78
CA ASN A 379 5.77 -13.45 4.71
C ASN A 379 6.70 -12.96 3.59
N ASN A 380 7.05 -13.83 2.66
CA ASN A 380 7.88 -13.50 1.50
C ASN A 380 7.05 -13.00 0.30
N GLY A 381 5.76 -12.77 0.50
CA GLY A 381 4.80 -12.45 -0.53
C GLY A 381 5.16 -11.23 -1.38
N THR A 382 4.59 -11.18 -2.55
CA THR A 382 4.45 -9.96 -3.34
C THR A 382 3.05 -9.42 -3.08
N HIS A 383 3.01 -8.21 -2.56
CA HIS A 383 1.78 -7.50 -2.26
C HIS A 383 1.54 -6.44 -3.33
N TRP A 384 0.28 -6.08 -3.53
CA TRP A 384 -0.14 -5.09 -4.50
C TRP A 384 -1.08 -4.10 -3.84
N PHE A 385 -0.90 -2.82 -4.10
CA PHE A 385 -1.82 -1.77 -3.68
C PHE A 385 -2.22 -0.89 -4.86
N ASP A 386 -3.43 -0.36 -4.81
CA ASP A 386 -3.90 0.65 -5.75
C ASP A 386 -3.17 1.98 -5.52
N TRP A 387 -2.58 2.53 -6.60
CA TRP A 387 -1.86 3.79 -6.56
C TRP A 387 -2.75 4.94 -6.14
N THR A 388 -3.89 5.09 -6.78
CA THR A 388 -4.76 6.26 -6.63
C THR A 388 -5.41 6.33 -5.25
N ALA A 389 -5.68 5.18 -4.65
CA ALA A 389 -6.21 5.10 -3.28
C ALA A 389 -5.18 5.51 -2.21
N ASN A 390 -3.90 5.71 -2.56
CA ASN A 390 -2.81 5.96 -1.61
C ASN A 390 -1.86 7.08 -2.05
N ASP A 391 -2.11 7.78 -3.17
CA ASP A 391 -1.13 8.70 -3.77
C ASP A 391 -0.92 10.00 -3.00
N ASP A 392 -1.86 10.40 -2.16
CA ASP A 392 -1.78 11.56 -1.27
C ASP A 392 -0.99 11.30 0.03
N ASP A 393 -0.67 10.04 0.32
CA ASP A 393 0.03 9.60 1.55
C ASP A 393 1.39 8.97 1.27
N MET A 394 1.88 9.03 0.04
CA MET A 394 3.13 8.38 -0.31
C MET A 394 4.07 9.20 -1.18
N GLY A 395 5.36 8.92 -1.01
CA GLY A 395 6.41 9.35 -1.92
C GLY A 395 7.33 8.19 -2.27
N PHE A 396 8.19 8.35 -3.27
CA PHE A 396 9.15 7.31 -3.62
C PHE A 396 10.49 7.84 -4.11
N ALA A 397 11.52 7.00 -4.01
CA ALA A 397 12.84 7.30 -4.56
C ALA A 397 13.46 6.05 -5.17
N TYR A 398 14.28 6.24 -6.21
CA TYR A 398 14.99 5.16 -6.90
C TYR A 398 16.36 5.60 -7.42
N LEU A 399 17.25 4.64 -7.60
CA LEU A 399 18.53 4.83 -8.30
C LEU A 399 18.35 4.69 -9.81
N LYS A 400 19.19 5.40 -10.56
CA LYS A 400 19.22 5.32 -12.02
C LYS A 400 20.64 5.36 -12.53
#